data_ec8111cafc94d9f4e8484ef2bb810818
#
_entry.id   ec8111cafc94d9f4e8484ef2bb810818
#
_cell.length_a   1.000
_cell.length_b   1.000
_cell.length_c   1.000
_cell.angle_alpha   90.00
_cell.angle_beta   90.00
_cell.angle_gamma   90.00
#
_symmetry.space_group_name_H-M   'P 1'
#
loop_
_entity.id
_entity.type
_entity.pdbx_description
1 polymer ?
#
loop_
_entity_poly.entity_id
_entity_poly.type
_entity_poly.pdbx_seq_one_letter_code
_entity_poly.pdbx_strand_id
1 'polypeptide(L)' 'MTQSLEDYLEVIGNLEEENHNPRVKDIAERLGLSKPSVHTALHELENRGMITHE' A
#
# COMPACT_ATOMS: atom_id res chain seq x y z
N MET A 1 -14.94 -4.88 6.05
CA MET A 1 -13.99 -4.45 7.06
C MET A 1 -12.96 -3.52 6.45
N THR A 2 -12.69 -2.41 7.09
CA THR A 2 -11.79 -1.39 6.55
C THR A 2 -10.35 -1.69 6.96
N GLN A 3 -9.44 -1.66 6.01
CA GLN A 3 -8.02 -1.82 6.31
C GLN A 3 -7.48 -0.53 6.92
N SER A 4 -6.66 -0.63 7.94
CA SER A 4 -6.03 0.55 8.52
C SER A 4 -4.80 0.94 7.69
N LEU A 5 -4.36 2.18 7.83
CA LEU A 5 -3.15 2.64 7.14
C LEU A 5 -1.93 1.87 7.60
N GLU A 6 -1.91 1.41 8.84
CA GLU A 6 -0.83 0.60 9.36
C GLU A 6 -0.72 -0.73 8.64
N ASP A 7 -1.87 -1.34 8.30
CA ASP A 7 -1.89 -2.59 7.55
C ASP A 7 -1.27 -2.39 6.17
N TYR A 8 -1.56 -1.26 5.52
CA TYR A 8 -0.96 -0.93 4.23
C TYR A 8 0.55 -0.81 4.36
N LEU A 9 1.02 -0.10 5.38
CA LEU A 9 2.45 0.08 5.61
C LEU A 9 3.16 -1.25 5.83
N GLU A 10 2.55 -2.14 6.59
CA GLU A 10 3.10 -3.46 6.84
C GLU A 10 3.22 -4.26 5.55
N VAL A 11 2.17 -4.26 4.74
CA VAL A 11 2.18 -4.98 3.47
C VAL A 11 3.22 -4.39 2.51
N ILE A 12 3.29 -3.07 2.44
CA ILE A 12 4.28 -2.40 1.60
C ILE A 12 5.69 -2.79 2.02
N GLY A 13 5.97 -2.78 3.33
CA GLY A 13 7.27 -3.17 3.84
C GLY A 13 7.63 -4.61 3.49
N ASN A 14 6.68 -5.53 3.64
CA ASN A 14 6.88 -6.94 3.30
C ASN A 14 7.15 -7.11 1.80
N LEU A 15 6.39 -6.40 0.97
CA LEU A 15 6.56 -6.48 -0.48
C LEU A 15 7.87 -5.88 -0.93
N GLU A 16 8.35 -4.83 -0.27
CA GLU A 16 9.64 -4.24 -0.58
C GLU A 16 10.78 -5.22 -0.33
N GLU A 17 10.66 -6.06 0.67
CA GLU A 17 11.65 -7.10 0.95
C GLU A 17 11.63 -8.19 -0.12
N GLU A 18 10.45 -8.50 -0.65
CA GLU A 18 10.29 -9.52 -1.68
C GLU A 18 10.57 -8.99 -3.09
N ASN A 19 10.07 -7.80 -3.35
CA ASN A 19 10.12 -7.14 -4.66
C ASN A 19 10.50 -5.69 -4.46
N HIS A 20 11.62 -5.25 -4.87
CA HIS A 20 12.12 -3.88 -4.62
C HIS A 20 11.15 -2.75 -4.92
N ASN A 21 10.18 -2.97 -5.79
CA ASN A 21 9.20 -1.92 -6.15
C ASN A 21 7.79 -2.49 -6.14
N PRO A 22 7.14 -2.57 -4.96
CA PRO A 22 5.77 -3.07 -4.91
C PRO A 22 4.83 -2.12 -5.66
N ARG A 23 3.91 -2.69 -6.40
CA ARG A 23 2.94 -1.94 -7.18
C ARG A 23 1.57 -2.03 -6.55
N VAL A 24 0.67 -1.12 -6.97
CA VAL A 24 -0.72 -1.14 -6.50
C VAL A 24 -1.34 -2.52 -6.67
N LYS A 25 -1.07 -3.19 -7.79
CA LYS A 25 -1.56 -4.54 -8.04
C LYS A 25 -1.12 -5.52 -6.97
N ASP A 26 0.17 -5.47 -6.59
CA ASP A 26 0.71 -6.39 -5.60
C ASP A 26 0.09 -6.16 -4.23
N ILE A 27 -0.07 -4.91 -3.86
CA ILE A 27 -0.67 -4.55 -2.58
C ILE A 27 -2.14 -4.97 -2.56
N ALA A 28 -2.86 -4.70 -3.64
CA ALA A 28 -4.27 -5.05 -3.76
C ALA A 28 -4.48 -6.56 -3.62
N GLU A 29 -3.64 -7.35 -4.29
CA GLU A 29 -3.73 -8.81 -4.20
C GLU A 29 -3.45 -9.31 -2.80
N ARG A 30 -2.43 -8.76 -2.16
CA ARG A 30 -2.04 -9.18 -0.82
C ARG A 30 -3.14 -8.86 0.21
N LEU A 31 -3.81 -7.72 0.06
CA LEU A 31 -4.86 -7.30 0.99
C LEU A 31 -6.26 -7.75 0.58
N GLY A 32 -6.42 -8.26 -0.63
CA GLY A 32 -7.74 -8.66 -1.13
C GLY A 32 -8.64 -7.47 -1.42
N LEU A 33 -8.04 -6.36 -1.87
CA LEU A 33 -8.76 -5.12 -2.15
C LEU A 33 -8.71 -4.78 -3.64
N SER A 34 -9.56 -3.84 -4.06
CA SER A 34 -9.52 -3.35 -5.43
C SER A 34 -8.37 -2.35 -5.60
N LYS A 35 -7.89 -2.20 -6.83
CA LYS A 35 -6.83 -1.23 -7.14
C LYS A 35 -7.21 0.21 -6.77
N PRO A 36 -8.43 0.68 -7.09
CA PRO A 36 -8.83 2.03 -6.69
C PRO A 36 -8.77 2.25 -5.18
N SER A 37 -9.15 1.25 -4.39
CA SER A 37 -9.10 1.36 -2.93
C SER A 37 -7.67 1.52 -2.46
N VAL A 38 -6.74 0.74 -3.02
CA VAL A 38 -5.33 0.83 -2.67
C VAL A 38 -4.76 2.18 -3.09
N HIS A 39 -5.13 2.66 -4.28
CA HIS A 39 -4.70 3.95 -4.78
C HIS A 39 -5.07 5.07 -3.82
N THR A 40 -6.31 5.06 -3.34
CA THR A 40 -6.79 6.05 -2.38
C THR A 40 -5.98 6.00 -1.09
N ALA A 41 -5.73 4.79 -0.59
CA ALA A 41 -4.96 4.62 0.64
C ALA A 41 -3.51 5.11 0.47
N LEU A 42 -2.90 4.84 -0.66
CA LEU A 42 -1.54 5.30 -0.92
C LEU A 42 -1.45 6.82 -0.98
N HIS A 43 -2.45 7.46 -1.57
CA HIS A 43 -2.54 8.93 -1.58
C HIS A 43 -2.59 9.48 -0.17
N GLU A 44 -3.39 8.85 0.68
CA GLU A 44 -3.51 9.27 2.07
C GLU A 44 -2.17 9.14 2.80
N LEU A 45 -1.47 8.03 2.58
CA LEU A 45 -0.16 7.81 3.19
C LEU A 45 0.86 8.85 2.72
N GLU A 46 0.84 9.20 1.45
CA GLU A 46 1.71 10.25 0.91
C GLU A 46 1.40 11.60 1.55
N ASN A 47 0.12 11.93 1.66
CA ASN A 47 -0.30 13.20 2.26
C ASN A 47 0.12 13.32 3.72
N ARG A 48 0.23 12.21 4.41
CA ARG A 48 0.69 12.19 5.80
C ARG A 48 2.20 12.09 5.93
N GLY A 49 2.89 12.00 4.80
CA GLY A 49 4.35 11.90 4.80
C GLY A 49 4.87 10.55 5.28
N MET A 50 4.03 9.53 5.30
CA MET A 50 4.41 8.19 5.77
C MET A 50 5.13 7.38 4.71
N ILE A 51 4.92 7.73 3.44
CA ILE A 51 5.63 7.11 2.32
C ILE A 51 6.03 8.20 1.34
N THR A 52 7.04 7.91 0.53
CA THR A 52 7.46 8.82 -0.53
C THR A 52 7.12 8.20 -1.87
N HIS A 53 6.80 9.05 -2.81
CA HIS A 53 6.49 8.64 -4.17
C HIS A 53 7.62 9.08 -5.08
N GLU A 54 8.16 8.13 -5.82
CA GLU A 54 9.22 8.44 -6.79
C GLU A 54 8.67 8.48 -8.19
#